data_5c0b75f44b186ec27c9b413100fe5e96
#
_entry.id   5c0b75f44b186ec27c9b413100fe5e96
#
_cell.length_a   1.000
_cell.length_b   1.000
_cell.length_c   1.000
_cell.angle_alpha   90.00
_cell.angle_beta   90.00
_cell.angle_gamma   90.00
#
_symmetry.space_group_name_H-M   'P 1'
#
loop_
_entity.id
_entity.type
_entity.pdbx_description
1 polymer ?
#
loop_
_entity_poly.entity_id
_entity_poly.type
_entity_poly.pdbx_seq_one_letter_code
_entity_poly.pdbx_strand_id
1 'polypeptide(L)'
;MIEVCLHCGNGAWDKEIEEQTIVCPICGSRWDYLKLPLFFITGASGVGKTTAARILQRKTQDFIVLDTDKFYNFMPHHTEEAALKQAEQMLYFSRNVMQCGKPLVWTKAGNIDKLSIANGNRYFSEIACLALVCSDKQLQSRMTDGRGIKDAGWIHSSLDYNKYFLEHNKIGNTHYELLNVDDKTPEETATEIEHWLIRKMMEYSDKI
;
A
#
# COMPACT_ATOMS: atom_id res chain seq x y z
N MET A 1 6.27 -19.03 8.69
CA MET A 1 4.86 -18.61 8.87
C MET A 1 4.70 -18.14 10.31
N ILE A 2 4.18 -16.94 10.49
CA ILE A 2 4.08 -16.32 11.82
C ILE A 2 2.87 -16.81 12.63
N GLU A 3 1.89 -17.46 12.00
CA GLU A 3 0.65 -17.89 12.61
C GLU A 3 0.78 -19.15 13.46
N VAL A 4 1.75 -19.99 13.17
CA VAL A 4 1.91 -21.28 13.87
C VAL A 4 2.97 -21.18 14.93
N CYS A 5 2.57 -21.41 16.18
CA CYS A 5 3.51 -21.54 17.29
C CYS A 5 4.29 -22.86 17.18
N LEU A 6 5.59 -22.80 17.03
CA LEU A 6 6.43 -24.00 16.89
C LEU A 6 6.52 -24.83 18.18
N HIS A 7 6.14 -24.26 19.34
CA HIS A 7 6.17 -24.97 20.61
C HIS A 7 4.88 -25.77 20.88
N CYS A 8 3.68 -25.15 20.68
CA CYS A 8 2.41 -25.82 21.02
C CYS A 8 1.51 -26.09 19.82
N GLY A 9 1.94 -25.74 18.59
CA GLY A 9 1.16 -25.92 17.36
C GLY A 9 -0.04 -25.00 17.21
N ASN A 10 -0.25 -24.03 18.12
CA ASN A 10 -1.39 -23.12 18.03
C ASN A 10 -1.31 -22.29 16.74
N GLY A 11 -2.37 -22.34 15.93
CA GLY A 11 -2.49 -21.66 14.63
C GLY A 11 -3.31 -20.38 14.66
N ALA A 12 -3.60 -19.81 15.83
CA ALA A 12 -4.35 -18.56 15.93
C ALA A 12 -3.63 -17.46 15.16
N TRP A 13 -4.35 -16.79 14.26
CA TRP A 13 -3.81 -15.75 13.39
C TRP A 13 -3.61 -14.40 14.12
N ASP A 14 -4.25 -14.20 15.25
CA ASP A 14 -4.31 -12.97 16.05
C ASP A 14 -3.28 -12.96 17.20
N LYS A 15 -2.10 -13.48 16.96
CA LYS A 15 -0.98 -13.45 17.92
C LYS A 15 -0.69 -12.04 18.42
N GLU A 16 -0.27 -11.94 19.66
CA GLU A 16 0.19 -10.69 20.24
C GLU A 16 1.57 -10.31 19.69
N ILE A 17 1.81 -9.01 19.54
CA ILE A 17 3.09 -8.47 19.09
C ILE A 17 3.59 -7.49 20.14
N GLU A 18 4.74 -7.81 20.69
CA GLU A 18 5.50 -6.98 21.59
C GLU A 18 6.79 -6.54 20.88
N GLU A 19 6.85 -5.28 20.46
CA GLU A 19 7.96 -4.72 19.67
C GLU A 19 8.24 -5.55 18.40
N GLN A 20 9.34 -6.29 18.39
CA GLN A 20 9.73 -7.20 17.29
C GLN A 20 9.61 -8.68 17.69
N THR A 21 8.69 -9.00 18.59
CA THR A 21 8.50 -10.35 19.10
C THR A 21 7.03 -10.74 19.00
N ILE A 22 6.75 -11.90 18.47
CA ILE A 22 5.43 -12.53 18.56
C ILE A 22 5.34 -13.35 19.83
N VAL A 23 4.20 -13.25 20.51
CA VAL A 23 3.90 -14.02 21.72
C VAL A 23 2.73 -14.96 21.43
N CYS A 24 2.87 -16.23 21.77
CA CYS A 24 1.77 -17.19 21.67
C CYS A 24 0.79 -16.98 22.80
N PRO A 25 -0.51 -16.71 22.52
CA PRO A 25 -1.51 -16.46 23.56
C PRO A 25 -1.85 -17.73 24.37
N ILE A 26 -1.46 -18.91 23.89
CA ILE A 26 -1.78 -20.21 24.54
C ILE A 26 -0.68 -20.68 25.48
N CYS A 27 0.59 -20.59 25.04
CA CYS A 27 1.70 -21.17 25.82
C CYS A 27 2.77 -20.15 26.24
N GLY A 28 2.62 -18.88 25.86
CA GLY A 28 3.57 -17.82 26.17
C GLY A 28 4.90 -17.87 25.39
N SER A 29 5.09 -18.85 24.51
CA SER A 29 6.31 -18.94 23.69
C SER A 29 6.48 -17.70 22.84
N ARG A 30 7.74 -17.25 22.69
CA ARG A 30 8.12 -16.02 21.99
C ARG A 30 9.06 -16.38 20.83
N TRP A 31 8.94 -15.63 19.72
CA TRP A 31 9.85 -15.73 18.58
C TRP A 31 9.95 -14.41 17.82
N ASP A 32 11.04 -14.25 17.09
CA ASP A 32 11.37 -13.03 16.36
C ASP A 32 10.33 -12.72 15.26
N TYR A 33 10.05 -11.44 15.10
CA TYR A 33 9.16 -10.90 14.10
C TYR A 33 9.75 -9.62 13.52
N LEU A 34 9.82 -9.54 12.20
CA LEU A 34 10.25 -8.32 11.51
C LEU A 34 9.05 -7.37 11.34
N LYS A 35 8.94 -6.41 12.24
CA LYS A 35 7.89 -5.38 12.21
C LYS A 35 8.27 -4.22 11.28
N LEU A 36 8.37 -4.50 9.97
CA LEU A 36 8.77 -3.54 8.94
C LEU A 36 7.63 -2.55 8.59
N PRO A 37 7.95 -1.37 8.00
CA PRO A 37 6.96 -0.48 7.44
C PRO A 37 6.34 -1.06 6.16
N LEU A 38 5.04 -0.81 5.95
CA LEU A 38 4.29 -1.20 4.76
C LEU A 38 3.93 0.05 3.96
N PHE A 39 4.12 0.00 2.64
CA PHE A 39 3.96 1.16 1.78
C PHE A 39 2.81 1.01 0.79
N PHE A 40 2.09 2.11 0.57
CA PHE A 40 1.02 2.20 -0.43
C PHE A 40 1.25 3.39 -1.37
N ILE A 41 1.28 3.12 -2.67
CA ILE A 41 1.23 4.13 -3.72
C ILE A 41 -0.22 4.23 -4.18
N THR A 42 -0.85 5.37 -3.92
CA THR A 42 -2.26 5.61 -4.23
C THR A 42 -2.44 6.76 -5.22
N GLY A 43 -3.68 7.16 -5.47
CA GLY A 43 -4.04 8.22 -6.41
C GLY A 43 -5.12 7.79 -7.41
N ALA A 44 -5.63 8.73 -8.18
CA ALA A 44 -6.73 8.53 -9.11
C ALA A 44 -6.41 7.49 -10.21
N SER A 45 -7.44 6.96 -10.85
CA SER A 45 -7.27 6.13 -12.05
C SER A 45 -6.61 6.96 -13.17
N GLY A 46 -5.64 6.38 -13.88
CA GLY A 46 -4.90 7.09 -14.95
C GLY A 46 -3.69 7.91 -14.51
N VAL A 47 -3.48 8.16 -13.20
CA VAL A 47 -2.37 9.01 -12.71
C VAL A 47 -0.97 8.41 -12.95
N GLY A 48 -0.85 7.09 -13.19
CA GLY A 48 0.43 6.45 -13.53
C GLY A 48 0.94 5.41 -12.53
N LYS A 49 0.21 5.07 -11.47
CA LYS A 49 0.63 4.11 -10.42
C LYS A 49 1.20 2.79 -10.97
N THR A 50 0.42 2.08 -11.78
CA THR A 50 0.82 0.77 -12.33
C THR A 50 2.05 0.86 -13.22
N THR A 51 2.20 1.97 -13.97
CA THR A 51 3.37 2.17 -14.85
C THR A 51 4.62 2.38 -14.03
N ALA A 52 4.58 3.29 -13.05
CA ALA A 52 5.69 3.55 -12.13
C ALA A 52 6.05 2.29 -11.32
N ALA A 53 5.05 1.56 -10.83
CA ALA A 53 5.26 0.31 -10.09
C ALA A 53 5.98 -0.76 -10.93
N ARG A 54 5.64 -0.90 -12.22
CA ARG A 54 6.34 -1.85 -13.11
C ARG A 54 7.80 -1.50 -13.33
N ILE A 55 8.13 -0.21 -13.41
CA ILE A 55 9.51 0.26 -13.51
C ILE A 55 10.24 -0.02 -12.20
N LEU A 56 9.65 0.38 -11.09
CA LEU A 56 10.20 0.17 -9.75
C LEU A 56 10.44 -1.33 -9.49
N GLN A 57 9.49 -2.20 -9.82
CA GLN A 57 9.58 -3.66 -9.66
C GLN A 57 10.79 -4.28 -10.38
N ARG A 58 11.21 -3.70 -11.51
CA ARG A 58 12.37 -4.17 -12.28
C ARG A 58 13.69 -3.56 -11.80
N LYS A 59 13.61 -2.39 -11.18
CA LYS A 59 14.77 -1.58 -10.79
C LYS A 59 15.25 -1.92 -9.38
N THR A 60 14.33 -2.05 -8.44
CA THR A 60 14.67 -2.24 -7.03
C THR A 60 14.84 -3.71 -6.66
N GLN A 61 15.80 -3.98 -5.76
CA GLN A 61 15.98 -5.27 -5.09
C GLN A 61 15.65 -5.18 -3.59
N ASP A 62 15.42 -3.98 -3.07
CA ASP A 62 15.24 -3.70 -1.64
C ASP A 62 13.77 -3.77 -1.22
N PHE A 63 12.85 -3.67 -2.18
CA PHE A 63 11.41 -3.67 -1.95
C PHE A 63 10.71 -4.76 -2.78
N ILE A 64 9.62 -5.30 -2.23
CA ILE A 64 8.69 -6.14 -2.98
C ILE A 64 7.58 -5.23 -3.48
N VAL A 65 7.40 -5.11 -4.80
CA VAL A 65 6.40 -4.21 -5.40
C VAL A 65 5.26 -5.02 -6.01
N LEU A 66 4.02 -4.77 -5.58
CA LEU A 66 2.82 -5.46 -6.04
C LEU A 66 1.73 -4.46 -6.46
N ASP A 67 0.95 -4.89 -7.45
CA ASP A 67 -0.20 -4.11 -7.95
C ASP A 67 -1.50 -4.83 -7.55
N THR A 68 -2.40 -4.14 -6.81
CA THR A 68 -3.67 -4.71 -6.35
C THR A 68 -4.58 -5.16 -7.49
N ASP A 69 -4.47 -4.55 -8.67
CA ASP A 69 -5.27 -4.95 -9.84
C ASP A 69 -5.00 -6.40 -10.27
N LYS A 70 -3.82 -6.96 -9.92
CA LYS A 70 -3.48 -8.36 -10.18
C LYS A 70 -4.14 -9.34 -9.22
N PHE A 71 -4.62 -8.83 -8.09
CA PHE A 71 -5.29 -9.60 -7.04
C PHE A 71 -6.80 -9.41 -7.03
N TYR A 72 -7.36 -8.67 -7.99
CA TYR A 72 -8.78 -8.31 -8.04
C TYR A 72 -9.72 -9.52 -7.90
N ASN A 73 -9.44 -10.61 -8.60
CA ASN A 73 -10.28 -11.82 -8.56
C ASN A 73 -10.21 -12.56 -7.22
N PHE A 74 -9.15 -12.36 -6.45
CA PHE A 74 -8.95 -12.99 -5.14
C PHE A 74 -9.41 -12.11 -3.99
N MET A 75 -9.45 -10.80 -4.21
CA MET A 75 -9.73 -9.78 -3.19
C MET A 75 -10.75 -8.76 -3.73
N PRO A 76 -12.03 -9.13 -3.95
CA PRO A 76 -13.07 -8.21 -4.42
C PRO A 76 -13.32 -7.10 -3.38
N HIS A 77 -13.75 -5.91 -3.83
CA HIS A 77 -13.88 -4.72 -2.98
C HIS A 77 -15.05 -3.80 -3.34
N HIS A 78 -16.13 -4.35 -3.90
CA HIS A 78 -17.27 -3.55 -4.38
C HIS A 78 -18.22 -3.06 -3.28
N THR A 79 -18.11 -3.57 -2.06
CA THR A 79 -18.89 -3.12 -0.91
C THR A 79 -17.94 -2.63 0.20
N GLU A 80 -18.46 -1.87 1.15
CA GLU A 80 -17.71 -1.42 2.33
C GLU A 80 -17.10 -2.59 3.13
N GLU A 81 -17.89 -3.64 3.34
CA GLU A 81 -17.44 -4.85 4.02
C GLU A 81 -16.36 -5.57 3.22
N ALA A 82 -16.55 -5.73 1.92
CA ALA A 82 -15.56 -6.33 1.03
C ALA A 82 -14.27 -5.51 0.96
N ALA A 83 -14.36 -4.18 0.99
CA ALA A 83 -13.21 -3.30 1.01
C ALA A 83 -12.39 -3.45 2.30
N LEU A 84 -13.04 -3.56 3.47
CA LEU A 84 -12.36 -3.84 4.74
C LEU A 84 -11.73 -5.23 4.72
N LYS A 85 -12.45 -6.24 4.27
CA LYS A 85 -11.91 -7.60 4.12
C LYS A 85 -10.72 -7.65 3.18
N GLN A 86 -10.76 -6.89 2.07
CA GLN A 86 -9.60 -6.74 1.17
C GLN A 86 -8.39 -6.13 1.92
N ALA A 87 -8.59 -5.06 2.69
CA ALA A 87 -7.52 -4.46 3.48
C ALA A 87 -6.91 -5.49 4.44
N GLU A 88 -7.73 -6.21 5.20
CA GLU A 88 -7.26 -7.29 6.11
C GLU A 88 -6.45 -8.38 5.37
N GLN A 89 -6.93 -8.83 4.21
CA GLN A 89 -6.23 -9.84 3.40
C GLN A 89 -4.89 -9.31 2.87
N MET A 90 -4.83 -8.05 2.45
CA MET A 90 -3.58 -7.41 2.02
C MET A 90 -2.59 -7.32 3.17
N LEU A 91 -3.03 -6.89 4.35
CA LEU A 91 -2.18 -6.80 5.54
C LEU A 91 -1.73 -8.19 5.99
N TYR A 92 -2.62 -9.18 5.98
CA TYR A 92 -2.29 -10.58 6.29
C TYR A 92 -1.23 -11.14 5.35
N PHE A 93 -1.39 -10.94 4.04
CA PHE A 93 -0.41 -11.34 3.03
C PHE A 93 0.93 -10.63 3.25
N SER A 94 0.88 -9.30 3.41
CA SER A 94 2.07 -8.47 3.55
C SER A 94 2.93 -8.87 4.74
N ARG A 95 2.33 -9.07 5.92
CA ARG A 95 3.06 -9.43 7.13
C ARG A 95 3.83 -10.74 7.01
N ASN A 96 3.32 -11.70 6.22
CA ASN A 96 3.98 -12.97 5.98
C ASN A 96 5.12 -12.85 4.98
N VAL A 97 4.88 -12.17 3.87
CA VAL A 97 5.88 -11.99 2.80
C VAL A 97 7.06 -11.17 3.31
N MET A 98 6.82 -10.14 4.09
CA MET A 98 7.86 -9.23 4.60
C MET A 98 8.83 -9.89 5.62
N GLN A 99 8.51 -11.08 6.13
CA GLN A 99 9.45 -11.84 6.97
C GLN A 99 10.71 -12.31 6.22
N CYS A 100 10.78 -12.14 4.91
CA CYS A 100 12.03 -12.29 4.14
C CYS A 100 13.02 -11.12 4.31
N GLY A 101 12.66 -10.09 5.10
CA GLY A 101 13.49 -8.92 5.37
C GLY A 101 13.29 -7.76 4.39
N LYS A 102 12.34 -7.85 3.46
CA LYS A 102 12.06 -6.80 2.47
C LYS A 102 10.71 -6.15 2.72
N PRO A 103 10.64 -4.82 2.86
CA PRO A 103 9.38 -4.09 2.91
C PRO A 103 8.58 -4.27 1.62
N LEU A 104 7.25 -4.22 1.73
CA LEU A 104 6.35 -4.39 0.62
C LEU A 104 5.69 -3.07 0.24
N VAL A 105 5.55 -2.84 -1.06
CA VAL A 105 4.93 -1.66 -1.67
C VAL A 105 3.73 -2.12 -2.49
N TRP A 106 2.53 -1.67 -2.14
CA TRP A 106 1.33 -1.89 -2.92
C TRP A 106 0.98 -0.66 -3.76
N THR A 107 0.55 -0.86 -5.00
CA THR A 107 -0.27 0.15 -5.68
C THR A 107 -1.74 -0.12 -5.40
N LYS A 108 -2.49 0.90 -4.99
CA LYS A 108 -3.91 0.80 -4.66
C LYS A 108 -4.64 2.11 -4.99
N ALA A 109 -5.70 2.04 -5.79
CA ALA A 109 -6.43 3.25 -6.17
C ALA A 109 -7.34 3.75 -5.05
N GLY A 110 -8.30 2.97 -4.61
CA GLY A 110 -9.31 3.37 -3.62
C GLY A 110 -9.21 2.63 -2.29
N ASN A 111 -10.11 2.97 -1.36
CA ASN A 111 -10.31 2.30 -0.07
C ASN A 111 -9.05 2.24 0.82
N ILE A 112 -8.18 3.27 0.75
CA ILE A 112 -7.01 3.36 1.65
C ILE A 112 -7.42 3.72 3.08
N ASP A 113 -8.60 4.31 3.27
CA ASP A 113 -9.21 4.58 4.58
C ASP A 113 -9.38 3.30 5.41
N LYS A 114 -9.59 2.15 4.76
CA LYS A 114 -9.75 0.86 5.42
C LYS A 114 -8.46 0.35 6.07
N LEU A 115 -7.29 0.83 5.63
CA LEU A 115 -6.00 0.43 6.19
C LEU A 115 -5.85 0.84 7.66
N SER A 116 -6.36 2.02 8.04
CA SER A 116 -6.25 2.53 9.41
C SER A 116 -7.19 1.85 10.40
N ILE A 117 -8.31 1.26 9.93
CA ILE A 117 -9.29 0.58 10.77
C ILE A 117 -9.15 -0.95 10.75
N ALA A 118 -8.35 -1.48 9.84
CA ALA A 118 -8.07 -2.91 9.75
C ALA A 118 -7.24 -3.40 10.95
N ASN A 119 -7.62 -4.50 11.57
CA ASN A 119 -6.92 -5.07 12.74
C ASN A 119 -5.47 -5.47 12.44
N GLY A 120 -5.20 -5.82 11.17
CA GLY A 120 -3.89 -6.22 10.70
C GLY A 120 -2.84 -5.09 10.73
N ASN A 121 -3.22 -3.81 10.90
CA ASN A 121 -2.28 -2.68 10.88
C ASN A 121 -1.22 -2.76 11.99
N ARG A 122 -1.55 -3.36 13.15
CA ARG A 122 -0.65 -3.55 14.30
C ARG A 122 0.61 -4.37 14.01
N TYR A 123 0.61 -5.12 12.90
CA TYR A 123 1.74 -5.96 12.49
C TYR A 123 2.84 -5.20 11.76
N PHE A 124 2.66 -3.91 11.52
CA PHE A 124 3.62 -3.05 10.83
C PHE A 124 4.10 -1.94 11.76
N SER A 125 5.33 -1.49 11.57
CA SER A 125 5.85 -0.33 12.32
C SER A 125 5.12 0.96 11.92
N GLU A 126 4.76 1.04 10.63
CA GLU A 126 4.01 2.13 10.02
C GLU A 126 3.32 1.63 8.76
N ILE A 127 2.16 2.18 8.43
CA ILE A 127 1.56 2.10 7.08
C ILE A 127 1.67 3.49 6.47
N ALA A 128 2.60 3.66 5.54
CA ALA A 128 2.86 4.92 4.87
C ALA A 128 2.26 4.96 3.47
N CYS A 129 1.56 6.04 3.14
CA CYS A 129 0.88 6.23 1.86
C CYS A 129 1.46 7.41 1.09
N LEU A 130 1.73 7.22 -0.20
CA LEU A 130 2.11 8.25 -1.17
C LEU A 130 1.02 8.35 -2.23
N ALA A 131 0.37 9.51 -2.33
CA ALA A 131 -0.62 9.77 -3.36
C ALA A 131 0.03 10.47 -4.57
N LEU A 132 -0.05 9.81 -5.72
CA LEU A 132 0.32 10.42 -6.99
C LEU A 132 -0.83 11.32 -7.44
N VAL A 133 -0.50 12.57 -7.78
CA VAL A 133 -1.45 13.58 -8.25
C VAL A 133 -0.91 14.31 -9.48
N CYS A 134 -1.80 14.83 -10.31
CA CYS A 134 -1.45 15.69 -11.44
C CYS A 134 -2.56 16.70 -11.74
N SER A 135 -2.34 17.59 -12.70
CA SER A 135 -3.37 18.50 -13.18
C SER A 135 -4.53 17.75 -13.84
N ASP A 136 -5.74 18.31 -13.75
CA ASP A 136 -6.95 17.74 -14.36
C ASP A 136 -6.77 17.53 -15.86
N LYS A 137 -6.14 18.49 -16.54
CA LYS A 137 -5.83 18.40 -17.98
C LYS A 137 -4.98 17.18 -18.30
N GLN A 138 -3.94 16.94 -17.53
CA GLN A 138 -3.03 15.82 -17.77
C GLN A 138 -3.72 14.49 -17.40
N LEU A 139 -4.47 14.44 -16.31
CA LEU A 139 -5.22 13.24 -15.92
C LEU A 139 -6.25 12.86 -16.98
N GLN A 140 -7.03 13.83 -17.46
CA GLN A 140 -8.01 13.62 -18.51
C GLN A 140 -7.36 13.09 -19.79
N SER A 141 -6.30 13.74 -20.29
CA SER A 141 -5.56 13.27 -21.49
C SER A 141 -5.01 11.85 -21.31
N ARG A 142 -4.42 11.52 -20.15
CA ARG A 142 -3.95 10.15 -19.86
C ARG A 142 -5.08 9.12 -19.89
N MET A 143 -6.29 9.49 -19.45
CA MET A 143 -7.45 8.59 -19.45
C MET A 143 -8.04 8.46 -20.86
N THR A 144 -8.26 9.57 -21.58
CA THR A 144 -8.89 9.56 -22.91
C THR A 144 -7.93 9.12 -24.00
N ASP A 145 -6.84 9.87 -24.18
CA ASP A 145 -5.91 9.67 -25.30
C ASP A 145 -4.95 8.48 -25.02
N GLY A 146 -4.48 8.38 -23.77
CA GLY A 146 -3.53 7.33 -23.40
C GLY A 146 -4.16 5.95 -23.19
N ARG A 147 -5.36 5.89 -22.59
CA ARG A 147 -6.04 4.61 -22.25
C ARG A 147 -7.30 4.34 -23.08
N GLY A 148 -7.75 5.28 -23.90
CA GLY A 148 -8.95 5.15 -24.72
C GLY A 148 -10.26 5.06 -23.91
N ILE A 149 -10.28 5.57 -22.66
CA ILE A 149 -11.48 5.55 -21.81
C ILE A 149 -12.49 6.55 -22.37
N LYS A 150 -13.70 6.07 -22.65
CA LYS A 150 -14.82 6.87 -23.16
C LYS A 150 -15.92 7.11 -22.12
N ASP A 151 -15.87 6.41 -21.00
CA ASP A 151 -16.84 6.55 -19.92
C ASP A 151 -16.62 7.88 -19.18
N ALA A 152 -17.53 8.83 -19.43
CA ALA A 152 -17.47 10.16 -18.83
C ALA A 152 -17.63 10.12 -17.29
N GLY A 153 -18.42 9.18 -16.76
CA GLY A 153 -18.61 9.01 -15.31
C GLY A 153 -17.32 8.54 -14.65
N TRP A 154 -16.60 7.61 -15.27
CA TRP A 154 -15.30 7.16 -14.76
C TRP A 154 -14.25 8.28 -14.82
N ILE A 155 -14.20 9.05 -15.91
CA ILE A 155 -13.30 10.20 -16.04
C ILE A 155 -13.59 11.22 -14.94
N HIS A 156 -14.87 11.62 -14.78
CA HIS A 156 -15.28 12.59 -13.77
C HIS A 156 -14.93 12.13 -12.34
N SER A 157 -15.28 10.92 -11.96
CA SER A 157 -14.95 10.38 -10.63
C SER A 157 -13.45 10.30 -10.37
N SER A 158 -12.63 10.09 -11.42
CA SER A 158 -11.17 10.09 -11.29
C SER A 158 -10.62 11.50 -11.09
N LEU A 159 -11.18 12.51 -11.77
CA LEU A 159 -10.81 13.92 -11.56
C LEU A 159 -11.19 14.37 -10.15
N ASP A 160 -12.40 14.06 -9.68
CA ASP A 160 -12.84 14.40 -8.32
C ASP A 160 -11.95 13.74 -7.26
N TYR A 161 -11.54 12.48 -7.48
CA TYR A 161 -10.67 11.78 -6.56
C TYR A 161 -9.25 12.36 -6.54
N ASN A 162 -8.72 12.77 -7.71
CA ASN A 162 -7.45 13.48 -7.81
C ASN A 162 -7.48 14.83 -7.07
N LYS A 163 -8.57 15.60 -7.27
CA LYS A 163 -8.80 16.85 -6.57
C LYS A 163 -8.89 16.66 -5.06
N TYR A 164 -9.58 15.61 -4.60
CA TYR A 164 -9.65 15.29 -3.18
C TYR A 164 -8.25 15.13 -2.57
N PHE A 165 -7.34 14.41 -3.24
CA PHE A 165 -5.97 14.27 -2.77
C PHE A 165 -5.22 15.60 -2.70
N LEU A 166 -5.43 16.51 -3.67
CA LEU A 166 -4.79 17.83 -3.69
C LEU A 166 -5.29 18.75 -2.57
N GLU A 167 -6.55 18.62 -2.17
CA GLU A 167 -7.21 19.49 -1.18
C GLU A 167 -7.09 18.97 0.27
N HIS A 168 -6.73 17.71 0.46
CA HIS A 168 -6.70 17.07 1.76
C HIS A 168 -5.34 16.38 1.99
N ASN A 169 -5.10 15.92 3.21
CA ASN A 169 -3.88 15.17 3.58
C ASN A 169 -4.18 13.79 4.19
N LYS A 170 -5.46 13.41 4.21
CA LYS A 170 -5.92 12.10 4.72
C LYS A 170 -7.24 11.67 4.08
N ILE A 171 -7.48 10.36 4.08
CA ILE A 171 -8.79 9.74 3.81
C ILE A 171 -9.15 8.88 5.03
N GLY A 172 -10.28 9.20 5.67
CA GLY A 172 -10.57 8.65 7.01
C GLY A 172 -9.44 9.01 7.98
N ASN A 173 -8.83 8.02 8.60
CA ASN A 173 -7.66 8.21 9.49
C ASN A 173 -6.33 7.86 8.81
N THR A 174 -6.32 7.53 7.52
CA THR A 174 -5.10 7.22 6.76
C THR A 174 -4.53 8.49 6.16
N HIS A 175 -3.39 8.95 6.70
CA HIS A 175 -2.62 10.07 6.16
C HIS A 175 -1.83 9.66 4.93
N TYR A 176 -1.53 10.62 4.05
CA TYR A 176 -0.69 10.41 2.88
C TYR A 176 0.19 11.64 2.60
N GLU A 177 1.31 11.40 1.95
CA GLU A 177 2.14 12.42 1.32
C GLU A 177 1.76 12.54 -0.16
N LEU A 178 2.06 13.68 -0.77
CA LEU A 178 1.77 13.94 -2.19
C LEU A 178 3.03 13.86 -3.04
N LEU A 179 2.90 13.26 -4.21
CA LEU A 179 3.87 13.35 -5.29
C LEU A 179 3.16 13.87 -6.55
N ASN A 180 3.49 15.12 -6.94
CA ASN A 180 3.01 15.66 -8.20
C ASN A 180 3.78 15.03 -9.37
N VAL A 181 3.04 14.47 -10.33
CA VAL A 181 3.58 13.78 -11.51
C VAL A 181 3.26 14.51 -12.82
N ASP A 182 2.93 15.81 -12.74
CA ASP A 182 2.83 16.65 -13.92
C ASP A 182 4.21 16.74 -14.62
N ASP A 183 4.20 16.66 -15.92
CA ASP A 183 5.37 16.77 -16.80
C ASP A 183 6.50 15.76 -16.50
N LYS A 184 6.25 14.75 -15.64
CA LYS A 184 7.21 13.69 -15.35
C LYS A 184 7.01 12.48 -16.26
N THR A 185 8.12 11.92 -16.69
CA THR A 185 8.17 10.61 -17.33
C THR A 185 7.82 9.52 -16.30
N PRO A 186 7.42 8.34 -16.76
CA PRO A 186 7.24 7.19 -15.87
C PRO A 186 8.51 6.81 -15.08
N GLU A 187 9.68 6.97 -15.67
CA GLU A 187 10.99 6.70 -15.09
C GLU A 187 11.32 7.69 -13.97
N GLU A 188 11.10 8.98 -14.19
CA GLU A 188 11.26 10.02 -13.18
C GLU A 188 10.31 9.81 -12.02
N THR A 189 9.04 9.50 -12.32
CA THR A 189 8.03 9.17 -11.29
C THR A 189 8.48 7.97 -10.44
N ALA A 190 8.95 6.90 -11.06
CA ALA A 190 9.44 5.72 -10.35
C ALA A 190 10.67 6.03 -9.48
N THR A 191 11.58 6.87 -9.96
CA THR A 191 12.75 7.31 -9.19
C THR A 191 12.36 8.15 -7.97
N GLU A 192 11.39 9.05 -8.09
CA GLU A 192 10.93 9.84 -6.95
C GLU A 192 10.19 8.97 -5.91
N ILE A 193 9.41 7.98 -6.37
CA ILE A 193 8.82 6.99 -5.47
C ILE A 193 9.92 6.23 -4.72
N GLU A 194 10.97 5.78 -5.41
CA GLU A 194 12.10 5.07 -4.79
C GLU A 194 12.80 5.94 -3.74
N HIS A 195 13.06 7.22 -4.04
CA HIS A 195 13.64 8.16 -3.07
C HIS A 195 12.74 8.33 -1.83
N TRP A 196 11.42 8.42 -2.02
CA TRP A 196 10.46 8.48 -0.92
C TRP A 196 10.51 7.21 -0.06
N LEU A 197 10.55 6.02 -0.67
CA LEU A 197 10.65 4.74 0.03
C LEU A 197 11.94 4.64 0.84
N ILE A 198 13.10 5.02 0.24
CA ILE A 198 14.39 5.02 0.93
C ILE A 198 14.37 5.97 2.12
N ARG A 199 13.85 7.19 1.95
CA ARG A 199 13.71 8.16 3.05
C ARG A 199 12.88 7.57 4.20
N LYS A 200 11.72 6.95 3.90
CA LYS A 200 10.88 6.30 4.91
C LYS A 200 11.58 5.14 5.62
N MET A 201 12.42 4.39 4.91
CA MET A 201 13.21 3.34 5.52
C MET A 201 14.30 3.89 6.46
N MET A 202 14.92 5.02 6.12
CA MET A 202 15.87 5.69 7.01
C MET A 202 15.17 6.18 8.29
N GLU A 203 14.00 6.84 8.15
CA GLU A 203 13.17 7.26 9.31
C GLU A 203 12.76 6.09 10.21
N TYR A 204 12.54 4.90 9.63
CA TYR A 204 12.27 3.68 10.38
C TYR A 204 13.51 3.18 11.12
N SER A 205 14.67 3.14 10.46
CA SER A 205 15.94 2.66 11.05
C SER A 205 16.38 3.50 12.24
N ASP A 206 16.11 4.81 12.21
CA ASP A 206 16.45 5.74 13.31
C ASP A 206 15.56 5.55 14.56
N LYS A 207 14.45 4.80 14.45
CA LYS A 207 13.50 4.53 15.55
C LYS A 207 13.74 3.20 16.27
N ILE A 208 14.59 2.34 15.70
CA ILE A 208 14.94 1.02 16.25
C ILE A 208 16.27 1.12 17.03
#